data_fcef8fdeac579023bb968772c0d2af88
#
_entry.id   fcef8fdeac579023bb968772c0d2af88
#
_cell.length_a   1.000
_cell.length_b   1.000
_cell.length_c   1.000
_cell.angle_alpha   90.00
_cell.angle_beta   90.00
_cell.angle_gamma   90.00
#
_symmetry.space_group_name_H-M   'P 1'
#
loop_
_entity.id
_entity.type
_entity.pdbx_description
1 polymer ?
#
loop_
_entity_poly.entity_id
_entity_poly.type
_entity_poly.pdbx_seq_one_letter_code
_entity_poly.pdbx_strand_id
1 'polypeptide(L)'
;MTTQRFPRAGVLAAATAALALTLTACSGDAGASSGDASVDASTATSAADLGGLDALVEAAKAEGELNVIALPDNWANYGELISGFEDEYGITVNSADPDVSSAEEISTAQNLAGQDTAPDVFDLGAAVALANTDLFAPYKVETWDDIPEGNREETGLWVNDYTGLMSIGYDADAVPAPESLDDLLGADYRGSVAINGDPTQAGAAAAAVQLAALQSGGSADDVQSGIDFFEKLNDAGNFLPLDPTDATVASGETPVVFDWSYNNLAAAKANEGTREWTTTVLPGTAVGSYYNQAINADAPHPAAARLWQEYLYSDAAQNLYLAAGAYPVRLAAMVDAGTVDKEALDAVGAAPEDLVQFTSEQTEAASALLAEKWGAAIQ
;
A
#
# COMPACT_ATOMS: atom_id res chain seq x y z
N MET A 1 20.32 -57.42 -35.11
CA MET A 1 20.87 -57.32 -36.48
C MET A 1 20.97 -55.84 -36.77
N THR A 2 22.04 -55.10 -36.89
CA THR A 2 23.41 -55.40 -37.21
C THR A 2 24.28 -54.30 -36.61
N THR A 3 25.26 -54.69 -35.91
CA THR A 3 26.47 -54.06 -35.40
C THR A 3 27.32 -53.39 -36.52
N GLN A 4 28.05 -52.31 -36.15
CA GLN A 4 29.50 -52.11 -36.41
C GLN A 4 29.89 -50.67 -36.03
N ARG A 5 30.72 -50.43 -35.10
CA ARG A 5 32.16 -50.66 -34.79
C ARG A 5 33.05 -49.51 -35.31
N PHE A 6 33.73 -48.92 -34.30
CA PHE A 6 34.87 -47.99 -34.37
C PHE A 6 36.01 -48.45 -35.24
N PRO A 7 37.00 -47.59 -35.58
CA PRO A 7 38.23 -47.70 -34.83
C PRO A 7 38.94 -46.37 -34.45
N ARG A 8 39.89 -46.60 -33.59
CA ARG A 8 40.83 -45.79 -32.86
C ARG A 8 42.08 -45.42 -33.65
N ALA A 9 42.84 -44.53 -33.02
CA ALA A 9 44.31 -44.34 -32.95
C ALA A 9 44.87 -43.28 -33.89
N GLY A 10 45.80 -42.45 -33.53
CA GLY A 10 46.85 -42.42 -32.49
C GLY A 10 47.62 -41.11 -32.64
N VAL A 11 48.18 -40.63 -31.61
CA VAL A 11 49.55 -40.64 -31.08
C VAL A 11 50.48 -39.50 -31.55
N LEU A 12 50.91 -38.74 -30.52
CA LEU A 12 52.20 -38.07 -30.17
C LEU A 12 52.88 -37.13 -31.17
N ALA A 13 53.25 -35.90 -30.67
CA ALA A 13 54.67 -35.63 -30.34
C ALA A 13 54.81 -34.22 -29.68
N ALA A 14 55.66 -34.22 -28.67
CA ALA A 14 56.11 -33.09 -27.89
C ALA A 14 57.23 -32.34 -28.62
N ALA A 15 57.34 -31.03 -28.34
CA ALA A 15 58.64 -30.33 -28.41
C ALA A 15 58.62 -29.08 -27.50
N THR A 16 59.54 -29.09 -26.58
CA THR A 16 60.01 -28.04 -25.68
C THR A 16 60.89 -27.02 -26.34
N ALA A 17 60.89 -25.76 -25.90
CA ALA A 17 62.00 -24.83 -25.69
C ALA A 17 61.47 -23.42 -25.40
N ALA A 18 61.65 -22.89 -24.23
CA ALA A 18 62.77 -22.15 -23.61
C ALA A 18 62.73 -20.63 -23.83
N LEU A 19 62.46 -19.97 -22.73
CA LEU A 19 63.10 -18.79 -22.13
C LEU A 19 63.53 -17.59 -22.98
N ALA A 20 62.93 -16.41 -22.71
CA ALA A 20 63.67 -15.14 -22.66
C ALA A 20 62.92 -14.14 -21.76
N LEU A 21 63.52 -13.81 -20.62
CA LEU A 21 63.23 -12.64 -19.80
C LEU A 21 63.66 -11.36 -20.51
N THR A 22 62.77 -10.38 -20.60
CA THR A 22 63.15 -8.96 -20.69
C THR A 22 62.34 -8.16 -19.71
N LEU A 23 63.02 -7.73 -18.65
CA LEU A 23 62.55 -6.65 -17.78
C LEU A 23 62.62 -5.35 -18.54
N THR A 24 61.52 -4.67 -18.73
CA THR A 24 61.48 -3.22 -18.93
C THR A 24 60.49 -2.63 -17.95
N ALA A 25 61.06 -1.95 -16.96
CA ALA A 25 60.32 -1.05 -16.09
C ALA A 25 59.92 0.19 -16.87
N CYS A 26 58.66 0.47 -16.99
CA CYS A 26 58.12 1.80 -17.24
C CYS A 26 56.97 2.01 -16.26
N SER A 27 57.19 2.99 -15.39
CA SER A 27 56.17 3.60 -14.57
C SER A 27 55.09 4.19 -15.48
N GLY A 28 53.90 3.65 -15.35
CA GLY A 28 52.67 4.16 -15.93
C GLY A 28 51.60 4.03 -14.87
N ASP A 29 51.01 5.13 -14.57
CA ASP A 29 49.91 5.42 -13.70
C ASP A 29 48.89 4.24 -13.64
N ALA A 30 48.88 3.55 -12.51
CA ALA A 30 47.83 2.58 -12.23
C ALA A 30 46.60 3.38 -11.80
N GLY A 31 45.80 3.77 -12.77
CA GLY A 31 44.42 4.04 -12.51
C GLY A 31 43.84 2.77 -11.87
N ALA A 32 43.61 2.84 -10.57
CA ALA A 32 42.82 1.86 -9.89
C ALA A 32 41.42 1.93 -10.53
N SER A 33 41.17 1.00 -11.45
CA SER A 33 39.79 0.58 -11.73
C SER A 33 39.33 -0.04 -10.42
N SER A 34 38.75 0.76 -9.54
CA SER A 34 37.82 0.27 -8.56
C SER A 34 36.70 -0.42 -9.39
N GLY A 35 36.79 -1.71 -9.49
CA GLY A 35 35.61 -2.50 -9.83
C GLY A 35 34.63 -2.23 -8.70
N ASP A 36 33.77 -1.25 -8.88
CA ASP A 36 32.53 -1.18 -8.13
C ASP A 36 31.84 -2.50 -8.36
N ALA A 37 31.88 -3.36 -7.33
CA ALA A 37 30.90 -4.42 -7.24
C ALA A 37 29.57 -3.67 -7.08
N SER A 38 28.78 -3.58 -8.15
CA SER A 38 27.43 -3.05 -8.05
C SER A 38 26.73 -3.81 -6.93
N VAL A 39 26.30 -3.08 -5.91
CA VAL A 39 25.51 -3.68 -4.83
C VAL A 39 24.26 -4.25 -5.50
N ASP A 40 23.92 -5.48 -5.14
CA ASP A 40 22.68 -6.11 -5.60
C ASP A 40 21.49 -5.30 -5.05
N ALA A 41 20.62 -4.83 -5.93
CA ALA A 41 19.49 -4.00 -5.53
C ALA A 41 18.60 -4.71 -4.50
N SER A 42 18.51 -6.04 -4.53
CA SER A 42 17.73 -6.84 -3.57
C SER A 42 18.21 -6.68 -2.12
N THR A 43 19.47 -6.29 -1.91
CA THR A 43 20.07 -6.14 -0.58
C THR A 43 20.30 -4.69 -0.16
N ALA A 44 20.03 -3.72 -1.07
CA ALA A 44 20.19 -2.30 -0.77
C ALA A 44 19.12 -1.84 0.23
N THR A 45 19.53 -1.08 1.24
CA THR A 45 18.67 -0.53 2.30
C THR A 45 18.43 0.96 2.14
N SER A 46 19.05 1.57 1.13
CA SER A 46 18.89 2.97 0.73
C SER A 46 19.42 3.17 -0.69
N ALA A 47 19.04 4.27 -1.33
CA ALA A 47 19.62 4.66 -2.64
C ALA A 47 21.15 4.84 -2.56
N ALA A 48 21.67 5.29 -1.42
CA ALA A 48 23.10 5.48 -1.21
C ALA A 48 23.91 4.18 -1.36
N ASP A 49 23.34 3.02 -0.98
CA ASP A 49 24.00 1.71 -1.12
C ASP A 49 24.24 1.35 -2.59
N LEU A 50 23.42 1.87 -3.49
CA LEU A 50 23.52 1.67 -4.94
C LEU A 50 24.36 2.75 -5.65
N GLY A 51 24.86 3.75 -4.91
CA GLY A 51 25.60 4.87 -5.46
C GLY A 51 24.77 6.16 -5.65
N GLY A 52 23.58 6.22 -5.07
CA GLY A 52 22.64 7.33 -5.09
C GLY A 52 21.43 7.11 -5.98
N LEU A 53 20.49 8.06 -5.94
CA LEU A 53 19.21 7.95 -6.65
C LEU A 53 19.39 7.77 -8.17
N ASP A 54 20.33 8.48 -8.80
CA ASP A 54 20.59 8.34 -10.25
C ASP A 54 20.98 6.90 -10.61
N ALA A 55 21.80 6.23 -9.77
CA ALA A 55 22.20 4.84 -9.99
C ALA A 55 21.03 3.87 -9.77
N LEU A 56 20.16 4.12 -8.79
CA LEU A 56 18.93 3.38 -8.58
C LEU A 56 17.99 3.50 -9.79
N VAL A 57 17.82 4.72 -10.32
CA VAL A 57 17.00 4.96 -11.54
C VAL A 57 17.53 4.16 -12.73
N GLU A 58 18.83 4.15 -12.95
CA GLU A 58 19.44 3.37 -14.06
C GLU A 58 19.26 1.86 -13.85
N ALA A 59 19.38 1.37 -12.62
CA ALA A 59 19.16 -0.04 -12.30
C ALA A 59 17.68 -0.44 -12.50
N ALA A 60 16.75 0.36 -12.02
CA ALA A 60 15.31 0.14 -12.21
C ALA A 60 14.88 0.19 -13.68
N LYS A 61 15.43 1.13 -14.48
CA LYS A 61 15.22 1.17 -15.92
C LYS A 61 15.78 -0.06 -16.65
N ALA A 62 16.83 -0.66 -16.12
CA ALA A 62 17.37 -1.89 -16.68
C ALA A 62 16.49 -3.12 -16.40
N GLU A 63 15.75 -3.12 -15.28
CA GLU A 63 14.69 -4.10 -15.00
C GLU A 63 13.48 -3.85 -15.89
N GLY A 64 13.07 -2.58 -16.08
CA GLY A 64 12.09 -2.13 -17.06
C GLY A 64 10.63 -2.34 -16.68
N GLU A 65 10.35 -3.06 -15.59
CA GLU A 65 9.00 -3.40 -15.13
C GLU A 65 8.90 -3.25 -13.60
N LEU A 66 7.68 -3.03 -13.11
CA LEU A 66 7.29 -3.06 -11.72
C LEU A 66 5.94 -3.78 -11.59
N ASN A 67 5.83 -4.75 -10.73
CA ASN A 67 4.56 -5.43 -10.45
C ASN A 67 3.95 -4.88 -9.15
N VAL A 68 2.77 -4.29 -9.27
CA VAL A 68 1.96 -3.83 -8.13
C VAL A 68 0.68 -4.64 -8.04
N ILE A 69 0.05 -4.65 -6.87
CA ILE A 69 -1.19 -5.37 -6.60
C ILE A 69 -2.07 -4.53 -5.67
N ALA A 70 -3.38 -4.70 -5.76
CA ALA A 70 -4.37 -4.04 -4.91
C ALA A 70 -4.32 -2.50 -4.95
N LEU A 71 -4.00 -1.92 -6.10
CA LEU A 71 -3.95 -0.47 -6.31
C LEU A 71 -5.01 -0.04 -7.33
N PRO A 72 -6.29 0.17 -6.93
CA PRO A 72 -7.32 0.68 -7.83
C PRO A 72 -7.00 2.12 -8.26
N ASP A 73 -7.28 2.46 -9.51
CA ASP A 73 -6.96 3.77 -10.09
C ASP A 73 -7.52 4.95 -9.28
N ASN A 74 -8.73 4.78 -8.73
CA ASN A 74 -9.45 5.80 -7.95
C ASN A 74 -9.15 5.78 -6.45
N TRP A 75 -8.39 4.82 -5.95
CA TRP A 75 -7.97 4.74 -4.56
C TRP A 75 -6.79 5.69 -4.35
N ALA A 76 -7.00 6.76 -3.58
CA ALA A 76 -5.98 7.76 -3.24
C ALA A 76 -5.14 8.24 -4.44
N ASN A 77 -5.73 8.31 -5.66
CA ASN A 77 -5.08 8.66 -6.93
C ASN A 77 -4.00 7.68 -7.42
N TYR A 78 -4.09 6.39 -7.10
CA TYR A 78 -3.09 5.44 -7.61
C TYR A 78 -3.00 5.41 -9.15
N GLY A 79 -4.07 5.68 -9.88
CA GLY A 79 -4.01 5.84 -11.34
C GLY A 79 -3.07 6.94 -11.80
N GLU A 80 -3.11 8.12 -11.14
CA GLU A 80 -2.20 9.23 -11.43
C GLU A 80 -0.77 8.95 -10.91
N LEU A 81 -0.63 8.23 -9.78
CA LEU A 81 0.68 7.83 -9.26
C LEU A 81 1.36 6.82 -10.18
N ILE A 82 0.65 5.81 -10.65
CA ILE A 82 1.16 4.81 -11.59
C ILE A 82 1.56 5.48 -12.90
N SER A 83 0.67 6.26 -13.51
CA SER A 83 0.97 6.93 -14.77
C SER A 83 2.11 7.94 -14.63
N GLY A 84 2.20 8.67 -13.51
CA GLY A 84 3.29 9.58 -13.22
C GLY A 84 4.66 8.87 -13.09
N PHE A 85 4.69 7.71 -12.45
CA PHE A 85 5.90 6.88 -12.36
C PHE A 85 6.34 6.36 -13.74
N GLU A 86 5.39 5.87 -14.55
CA GLU A 86 5.65 5.42 -15.91
C GLU A 86 6.18 6.56 -16.80
N ASP A 87 5.57 7.73 -16.72
CA ASP A 87 5.95 8.91 -17.51
C ASP A 87 7.33 9.45 -17.12
N GLU A 88 7.67 9.44 -15.82
CA GLU A 88 8.93 9.98 -15.31
C GLU A 88 10.10 9.03 -15.59
N TYR A 89 9.91 7.73 -15.37
CA TYR A 89 11.02 6.77 -15.42
C TYR A 89 11.01 5.88 -16.68
N GLY A 90 9.90 5.78 -17.40
CA GLY A 90 9.77 4.90 -18.57
C GLY A 90 9.77 3.41 -18.19
N ILE A 91 9.35 3.08 -16.98
CA ILE A 91 9.23 1.71 -16.46
C ILE A 91 7.76 1.33 -16.55
N THR A 92 7.45 0.13 -17.08
CA THR A 92 6.07 -0.35 -17.18
C THR A 92 5.58 -0.83 -15.81
N VAL A 93 4.41 -0.37 -15.37
CA VAL A 93 3.77 -0.85 -14.14
C VAL A 93 2.69 -1.88 -14.47
N ASN A 94 2.91 -3.10 -14.05
CA ASN A 94 1.93 -4.19 -14.17
C ASN A 94 1.04 -4.19 -12.93
N SER A 95 -0.14 -3.57 -13.01
CA SER A 95 -1.11 -3.56 -11.90
C SER A 95 -2.01 -4.80 -11.98
N ALA A 96 -1.95 -5.64 -10.95
CA ALA A 96 -2.73 -6.87 -10.85
C ALA A 96 -3.81 -6.75 -9.78
N ASP A 97 -4.96 -7.41 -10.00
CA ASP A 97 -6.02 -7.62 -9.01
C ASP A 97 -6.29 -6.37 -8.13
N PRO A 98 -6.73 -5.25 -8.70
CA PRO A 98 -6.79 -3.97 -7.99
C PRO A 98 -7.74 -3.97 -6.79
N ASP A 99 -8.75 -4.83 -6.79
CA ASP A 99 -9.82 -4.85 -5.77
C ASP A 99 -9.60 -5.90 -4.66
N VAL A 100 -8.41 -6.54 -4.59
CA VAL A 100 -8.14 -7.55 -3.55
C VAL A 100 -7.78 -6.91 -2.21
N SER A 101 -8.02 -7.66 -1.14
CA SER A 101 -7.66 -7.24 0.22
C SER A 101 -6.17 -7.37 0.52
N SER A 102 -5.69 -6.67 1.54
CA SER A 102 -4.30 -6.80 2.02
C SER A 102 -3.88 -8.24 2.36
N ALA A 103 -4.80 -9.07 2.85
CA ALA A 103 -4.51 -10.48 3.10
C ALA A 103 -4.33 -11.28 1.80
N GLU A 104 -5.04 -10.91 0.74
CA GLU A 104 -4.89 -11.51 -0.58
C GLU A 104 -3.61 -11.06 -1.28
N GLU A 105 -3.14 -9.82 -1.07
CA GLU A 105 -1.81 -9.37 -1.53
C GLU A 105 -0.71 -10.29 -1.00
N ILE A 106 -0.70 -10.54 0.31
CA ILE A 106 0.27 -11.43 0.97
C ILE A 106 0.16 -12.86 0.43
N SER A 107 -1.06 -13.39 0.32
CA SER A 107 -1.25 -14.74 -0.19
C SER A 107 -0.82 -14.89 -1.66
N THR A 108 -1.04 -13.85 -2.47
CA THR A 108 -0.60 -13.80 -3.87
C THR A 108 0.92 -13.78 -3.97
N ALA A 109 1.61 -12.96 -3.18
CA ALA A 109 3.07 -12.93 -3.14
C ALA A 109 3.66 -14.30 -2.74
N GLN A 110 3.08 -14.95 -1.73
CA GLN A 110 3.52 -16.28 -1.29
C GLN A 110 3.27 -17.35 -2.37
N ASN A 111 2.13 -17.31 -3.06
CA ASN A 111 1.79 -18.27 -4.12
C ASN A 111 2.63 -18.09 -5.39
N LEU A 112 3.08 -16.87 -5.67
CA LEU A 112 3.89 -16.52 -6.83
C LEU A 112 5.38 -16.41 -6.52
N ALA A 113 5.82 -16.77 -5.30
CA ALA A 113 7.22 -16.67 -4.87
C ALA A 113 8.18 -17.28 -5.90
N GLY A 114 9.20 -16.51 -6.31
CA GLY A 114 10.19 -16.90 -7.31
C GLY A 114 9.69 -16.88 -8.77
N GLN A 115 8.52 -16.29 -9.04
CA GLN A 115 8.01 -16.05 -10.39
C GLN A 115 8.20 -14.57 -10.75
N ASP A 116 8.43 -14.29 -12.04
CA ASP A 116 8.61 -12.92 -12.54
C ASP A 116 7.34 -12.06 -12.43
N THR A 117 6.19 -12.67 -12.13
CA THR A 117 4.89 -12.00 -11.96
C THR A 117 4.50 -11.79 -10.49
N ALA A 118 5.37 -12.16 -9.54
CA ALA A 118 5.10 -11.88 -8.13
C ALA A 118 5.06 -10.37 -7.87
N PRO A 119 4.24 -9.89 -6.92
CA PRO A 119 4.25 -8.48 -6.53
C PRO A 119 5.63 -8.03 -6.03
N ASP A 120 6.09 -6.89 -6.49
CA ASP A 120 7.34 -6.25 -6.04
C ASP A 120 7.14 -5.47 -4.75
N VAL A 121 5.96 -4.88 -4.59
CA VAL A 121 5.61 -3.98 -3.49
C VAL A 121 4.20 -4.26 -2.98
N PHE A 122 3.91 -3.77 -1.79
CA PHE A 122 2.64 -3.92 -1.10
C PHE A 122 2.13 -2.58 -0.57
N ASP A 123 0.80 -2.42 -0.51
CA ASP A 123 0.10 -1.31 0.16
C ASP A 123 -0.92 -1.88 1.17
N LEU A 124 -0.45 -2.18 2.37
CA LEU A 124 -1.16 -3.03 3.33
C LEU A 124 -1.84 -2.23 4.44
N GLY A 125 -3.02 -2.67 4.82
CA GLY A 125 -3.61 -2.30 6.10
C GLY A 125 -2.70 -2.72 7.27
N ALA A 126 -2.65 -1.90 8.33
CA ALA A 126 -1.67 -2.00 9.42
C ALA A 126 -1.61 -3.41 10.07
N ALA A 127 -2.76 -4.05 10.31
CA ALA A 127 -2.80 -5.37 10.94
C ALA A 127 -2.12 -6.45 10.09
N VAL A 128 -2.33 -6.42 8.76
CA VAL A 128 -1.73 -7.37 7.83
C VAL A 128 -0.23 -7.09 7.68
N ALA A 129 0.18 -5.83 7.58
CA ALA A 129 1.60 -5.46 7.53
C ALA A 129 2.37 -5.96 8.76
N LEU A 130 1.85 -5.69 9.97
CA LEU A 130 2.49 -6.09 11.22
C LEU A 130 2.61 -7.63 11.37
N ALA A 131 1.64 -8.37 10.86
CA ALA A 131 1.64 -9.83 10.93
C ALA A 131 2.59 -10.50 9.92
N ASN A 132 3.13 -9.77 8.93
CA ASN A 132 3.87 -10.34 7.80
C ASN A 132 5.23 -9.65 7.56
N THR A 133 5.82 -9.02 8.55
CA THR A 133 7.09 -8.28 8.44
C THR A 133 8.29 -9.12 7.99
N ASP A 134 8.23 -10.43 8.13
CA ASP A 134 9.24 -11.38 7.68
C ASP A 134 9.28 -11.55 6.14
N LEU A 135 8.25 -11.05 5.45
CA LEU A 135 8.20 -11.03 3.98
C LEU A 135 8.76 -9.73 3.37
N PHE A 136 9.19 -8.76 4.17
CA PHE A 136 9.55 -7.44 3.68
C PHE A 136 11.07 -7.23 3.64
N ALA A 137 11.53 -6.55 2.60
CA ALA A 137 12.90 -6.06 2.48
C ALA A 137 13.02 -4.67 3.13
N PRO A 138 14.04 -4.43 3.96
CA PRO A 138 14.23 -3.12 4.58
C PRO A 138 14.70 -2.10 3.56
N TYR A 139 14.07 -0.91 3.55
CA TYR A 139 14.49 0.21 2.71
C TYR A 139 14.10 1.55 3.35
N LYS A 140 15.03 2.51 3.33
CA LYS A 140 14.83 3.89 3.82
C LYS A 140 14.97 4.86 2.65
N VAL A 141 13.87 5.53 2.34
CA VAL A 141 13.81 6.55 1.28
C VAL A 141 14.66 7.78 1.63
N GLU A 142 15.06 8.58 0.64
CA GLU A 142 15.86 9.80 0.89
C GLU A 142 15.15 10.80 1.82
N THR A 143 13.81 10.82 1.80
CA THR A 143 12.97 11.68 2.66
C THR A 143 12.60 11.06 4.01
N TRP A 144 13.33 10.03 4.44
CA TRP A 144 13.05 9.26 5.67
C TRP A 144 12.86 10.13 6.90
N ASP A 145 13.69 11.16 7.07
CA ASP A 145 13.65 12.02 8.25
C ASP A 145 12.47 12.99 8.29
N ASP A 146 11.77 13.17 7.17
CA ASP A 146 10.53 13.94 7.06
C ASP A 146 9.29 13.15 7.52
N ILE A 147 9.43 11.84 7.71
CA ILE A 147 8.36 10.95 8.13
C ILE A 147 8.38 10.83 9.66
N PRO A 148 7.26 11.07 10.37
CA PRO A 148 7.21 10.92 11.82
C PRO A 148 7.63 9.53 12.30
N GLU A 149 8.35 9.44 13.44
CA GLU A 149 8.88 8.16 13.97
C GLU A 149 7.78 7.09 14.17
N GLY A 150 6.56 7.50 14.55
CA GLY A 150 5.43 6.57 14.70
C GLY A 150 4.86 6.03 13.40
N ASN A 151 5.27 6.59 12.25
CA ASN A 151 4.78 6.25 10.92
C ASN A 151 5.82 5.50 10.08
N ARG A 152 6.85 4.94 10.69
CA ARG A 152 7.89 4.18 10.02
C ARG A 152 8.47 3.10 10.94
N GLU A 153 8.76 1.93 10.42
CA GLU A 153 9.46 0.90 11.15
C GLU A 153 10.97 1.24 11.19
N GLU A 154 11.62 1.12 12.34
CA GLU A 154 12.98 1.63 12.59
C GLU A 154 14.03 1.13 11.56
N THR A 155 13.90 -0.09 11.08
CA THR A 155 14.81 -0.69 10.10
C THR A 155 14.41 -0.44 8.65
N GLY A 156 13.17 0.03 8.40
CA GLY A 156 12.62 0.32 7.07
C GLY A 156 11.86 -0.85 6.45
N LEU A 157 11.39 -1.83 7.24
CA LEU A 157 10.58 -2.94 6.72
C LEU A 157 9.24 -2.46 6.15
N TRP A 158 8.66 -1.43 6.75
CA TRP A 158 7.48 -0.75 6.24
C TRP A 158 7.51 0.74 6.59
N VAL A 159 6.77 1.51 5.83
CA VAL A 159 6.62 2.95 6.00
C VAL A 159 5.17 3.32 5.71
N ASN A 160 4.54 4.15 6.55
CA ASN A 160 3.23 4.71 6.24
C ASN A 160 3.34 5.73 5.10
N ASP A 161 2.32 5.82 4.27
CA ASP A 161 2.30 6.71 3.11
C ASP A 161 1.23 7.80 3.20
N TYR A 162 -0.03 7.44 3.39
CA TYR A 162 -1.16 8.37 3.54
C TYR A 162 -2.22 7.82 4.49
N THR A 163 -3.09 8.69 5.00
CA THR A 163 -4.28 8.33 5.78
C THR A 163 -5.50 9.07 5.28
N GLY A 164 -6.65 8.45 5.43
CA GLY A 164 -7.96 9.10 5.34
C GLY A 164 -8.63 9.21 6.70
N LEU A 165 -9.82 9.79 6.71
CA LEU A 165 -10.74 9.70 7.83
C LEU A 165 -11.76 8.61 7.54
N MET A 166 -12.05 7.74 8.50
CA MET A 166 -13.18 6.84 8.36
C MET A 166 -14.46 7.65 8.24
N SER A 167 -15.20 7.42 7.18
CA SER A 167 -16.37 8.19 6.78
C SER A 167 -17.53 7.28 6.39
N ILE A 168 -18.69 7.87 6.20
CA ILE A 168 -19.86 7.21 5.62
C ILE A 168 -20.18 7.91 4.31
N GLY A 169 -20.06 7.17 3.20
CA GLY A 169 -20.64 7.54 1.92
C GLY A 169 -22.09 7.08 1.87
N TYR A 170 -22.99 7.89 1.33
CA TYR A 170 -24.39 7.51 1.19
C TYR A 170 -25.05 8.17 -0.02
N ASP A 171 -26.01 7.48 -0.60
CA ASP A 171 -26.87 7.98 -1.66
C ASP A 171 -28.03 8.78 -1.02
N ALA A 172 -27.97 10.12 -1.11
CA ALA A 172 -28.94 11.02 -0.49
C ALA A 172 -30.35 10.92 -1.11
N ASP A 173 -30.47 10.34 -2.31
CA ASP A 173 -31.78 10.04 -2.90
C ASP A 173 -32.42 8.74 -2.32
N ALA A 174 -31.60 7.87 -1.73
CA ALA A 174 -32.04 6.57 -1.21
C ALA A 174 -32.28 6.58 0.30
N VAL A 175 -31.41 7.25 1.07
CA VAL A 175 -31.45 7.27 2.53
C VAL A 175 -31.22 8.70 3.08
N PRO A 176 -31.72 9.01 4.29
CA PRO A 176 -31.41 10.28 4.94
C PRO A 176 -29.92 10.36 5.33
N ALA A 177 -29.42 11.58 5.52
CA ALA A 177 -28.06 11.81 6.02
C ALA A 177 -27.90 11.23 7.43
N PRO A 178 -26.92 10.35 7.70
CA PRO A 178 -26.62 9.91 9.05
C PRO A 178 -25.88 11.02 9.82
N GLU A 179 -26.36 11.37 11.02
CA GLU A 179 -25.72 12.30 11.94
C GLU A 179 -25.01 11.58 13.10
N SER A 180 -25.32 10.29 13.29
CA SER A 180 -24.74 9.42 14.32
C SER A 180 -24.77 7.97 13.91
N LEU A 181 -24.01 7.10 14.60
CA LEU A 181 -24.11 5.64 14.42
C LEU A 181 -25.51 5.09 14.76
N ASP A 182 -26.18 5.69 15.75
CA ASP A 182 -27.50 5.24 16.17
C ASP A 182 -28.56 5.43 15.07
N ASP A 183 -28.40 6.43 14.19
CA ASP A 183 -29.32 6.64 13.05
C ASP A 183 -29.31 5.45 12.11
N LEU A 184 -28.14 4.82 11.90
CA LEU A 184 -28.00 3.65 11.04
C LEU A 184 -28.78 2.42 11.54
N LEU A 185 -29.15 2.38 12.81
CA LEU A 185 -30.03 1.35 13.37
C LEU A 185 -31.51 1.59 13.02
N GLY A 186 -31.84 2.75 12.45
CA GLY A 186 -33.18 3.13 12.05
C GLY A 186 -33.73 2.35 10.86
N ALA A 187 -35.06 2.34 10.72
CA ALA A 187 -35.75 1.59 9.67
C ALA A 187 -35.44 2.12 8.24
N ASP A 188 -35.01 3.37 8.11
CA ASP A 188 -34.66 4.01 6.85
C ASP A 188 -33.40 3.42 6.20
N TYR A 189 -32.57 2.72 6.99
CA TYR A 189 -31.33 2.10 6.53
C TYR A 189 -31.43 0.56 6.34
N ARG A 190 -32.64 0.03 6.27
CA ARG A 190 -32.84 -1.42 6.15
C ARG A 190 -32.16 -1.99 4.90
N GLY A 191 -31.22 -2.94 5.11
CA GLY A 191 -30.47 -3.62 4.06
C GLY A 191 -29.59 -2.68 3.24
N SER A 192 -29.08 -1.60 3.85
CA SER A 192 -28.39 -0.52 3.14
C SER A 192 -26.95 -0.33 3.54
N VAL A 193 -26.53 -0.75 4.74
CA VAL A 193 -25.23 -0.36 5.31
C VAL A 193 -24.18 -1.44 5.05
N ALA A 194 -23.23 -1.14 4.21
CA ALA A 194 -22.06 -1.97 3.91
C ALA A 194 -20.79 -1.39 4.54
N ILE A 195 -19.76 -2.23 4.68
CA ILE A 195 -18.38 -1.84 5.01
C ILE A 195 -17.45 -2.29 3.90
N ASN A 196 -16.37 -1.57 3.65
CA ASN A 196 -15.43 -1.89 2.59
C ASN A 196 -14.50 -3.04 3.00
N GLY A 197 -14.89 -4.27 2.68
CA GLY A 197 -14.19 -5.51 2.94
C GLY A 197 -14.59 -6.25 4.22
N ASP A 198 -13.87 -7.33 4.50
CA ASP A 198 -13.97 -8.09 5.75
C ASP A 198 -12.99 -7.50 6.78
N PRO A 199 -13.43 -7.09 7.99
CA PRO A 199 -12.55 -6.44 8.97
C PRO A 199 -11.44 -7.34 9.52
N THR A 200 -11.48 -8.65 9.23
CA THR A 200 -10.39 -9.58 9.54
C THR A 200 -9.30 -9.61 8.46
N GLN A 201 -9.54 -8.95 7.31
CA GLN A 201 -8.68 -9.03 6.11
C GLN A 201 -8.39 -7.65 5.49
N ALA A 202 -9.31 -6.68 5.66
CA ALA A 202 -9.24 -5.36 5.05
C ALA A 202 -9.11 -4.24 6.09
N GLY A 203 -8.17 -3.31 5.87
CA GLY A 203 -7.89 -2.19 6.78
C GLY A 203 -9.06 -1.21 6.91
N ALA A 204 -9.74 -0.89 5.81
CA ALA A 204 -10.90 0.00 5.81
C ALA A 204 -12.06 -0.56 6.67
N ALA A 205 -12.38 -1.85 6.50
CA ALA A 205 -13.41 -2.50 7.29
C ALA A 205 -13.04 -2.59 8.79
N ALA A 206 -11.78 -2.88 9.11
CA ALA A 206 -11.29 -2.87 10.49
C ALA A 206 -11.44 -1.47 11.12
N ALA A 207 -11.09 -0.41 10.38
CA ALA A 207 -11.23 0.98 10.83
C ALA A 207 -12.70 1.40 11.02
N ALA A 208 -13.64 0.86 10.23
CA ALA A 208 -15.07 1.08 10.45
C ALA A 208 -15.53 0.51 11.80
N VAL A 209 -15.07 -0.70 12.18
CA VAL A 209 -15.36 -1.29 13.49
C VAL A 209 -14.67 -0.50 14.61
N GLN A 210 -13.44 -0.01 14.40
CA GLN A 210 -12.73 0.85 15.35
C GLN A 210 -13.46 2.17 15.57
N LEU A 211 -13.95 2.83 14.51
CA LEU A 211 -14.80 4.02 14.63
C LEU A 211 -16.06 3.73 15.45
N ALA A 212 -16.76 2.64 15.10
CA ALA A 212 -17.95 2.23 15.81
C ALA A 212 -17.67 1.95 17.28
N ALA A 213 -16.52 1.36 17.63
CA ALA A 213 -16.12 1.13 19.02
C ALA A 213 -15.96 2.44 19.80
N LEU A 214 -15.18 3.37 19.26
CA LEU A 214 -14.92 4.66 19.91
C LEU A 214 -16.20 5.48 20.10
N GLN A 215 -17.08 5.51 19.11
CA GLN A 215 -18.32 6.27 19.15
C GLN A 215 -19.44 5.55 19.96
N SER A 216 -19.32 4.24 20.19
CA SER A 216 -20.24 3.48 21.06
C SER A 216 -19.78 3.39 22.52
N GLY A 217 -18.80 4.22 22.93
CA GLY A 217 -18.31 4.30 24.31
C GLY A 217 -17.25 3.26 24.67
N GLY A 218 -16.67 2.58 23.68
CA GLY A 218 -15.47 1.74 23.83
C GLY A 218 -14.18 2.58 23.83
N SER A 219 -13.07 1.92 23.56
CA SER A 219 -11.75 2.56 23.53
C SER A 219 -10.87 1.95 22.44
N ALA A 220 -9.72 2.58 22.16
CA ALA A 220 -8.73 2.03 21.25
C ALA A 220 -8.10 0.71 21.75
N ASP A 221 -8.16 0.43 23.06
CA ASP A 221 -7.66 -0.79 23.68
C ASP A 221 -8.70 -1.94 23.68
N ASP A 222 -9.98 -1.64 23.36
CA ASP A 222 -11.06 -2.63 23.31
C ASP A 222 -12.12 -2.22 22.30
N VAL A 223 -12.14 -2.90 21.15
CA VAL A 223 -13.08 -2.66 20.06
C VAL A 223 -14.35 -3.52 20.12
N GLN A 224 -14.61 -4.21 21.25
CA GLN A 224 -15.80 -5.08 21.40
C GLN A 224 -17.09 -4.31 21.14
N SER A 225 -17.20 -3.06 21.64
CA SER A 225 -18.42 -2.25 21.44
C SER A 225 -18.67 -1.90 19.96
N GLY A 226 -17.64 -1.88 19.11
CA GLY A 226 -17.78 -1.74 17.66
C GLY A 226 -18.35 -3.01 17.03
N ILE A 227 -17.87 -4.18 17.44
CA ILE A 227 -18.42 -5.46 17.01
C ILE A 227 -19.89 -5.57 17.44
N ASP A 228 -20.22 -5.21 18.68
CA ASP A 228 -21.59 -5.20 19.22
C ASP A 228 -22.50 -4.22 18.46
N PHE A 229 -21.96 -3.11 17.95
CA PHE A 229 -22.72 -2.19 17.08
C PHE A 229 -23.08 -2.87 15.75
N PHE A 230 -22.14 -3.51 15.07
CA PHE A 230 -22.41 -4.21 13.82
C PHE A 230 -23.30 -5.44 14.01
N GLU A 231 -23.23 -6.14 15.15
CA GLU A 231 -24.20 -7.18 15.52
C GLU A 231 -25.62 -6.61 15.62
N LYS A 232 -25.81 -5.47 16.30
CA LYS A 232 -27.11 -4.79 16.36
C LYS A 232 -27.60 -4.34 14.98
N LEU A 233 -26.70 -3.85 14.13
CA LEU A 233 -26.98 -3.43 12.77
C LEU A 233 -27.46 -4.63 11.93
N ASN A 234 -26.83 -5.78 12.08
CA ASN A 234 -27.20 -7.04 11.45
C ASN A 234 -28.55 -7.56 11.98
N ASP A 235 -28.77 -7.56 13.28
CA ASP A 235 -30.03 -7.96 13.93
C ASP A 235 -31.22 -7.07 13.51
N ALA A 236 -30.97 -5.77 13.29
CA ALA A 236 -31.98 -4.85 12.76
C ALA A 236 -32.30 -5.12 11.27
N GLY A 237 -31.47 -5.91 10.59
CA GLY A 237 -31.56 -6.17 9.15
C GLY A 237 -31.13 -4.97 8.31
N ASN A 238 -30.25 -4.11 8.85
CA ASN A 238 -29.71 -2.93 8.19
C ASN A 238 -28.33 -3.19 7.59
N PHE A 239 -27.55 -4.11 8.17
CA PHE A 239 -26.27 -4.52 7.61
C PHE A 239 -26.46 -5.26 6.28
N LEU A 240 -25.67 -4.87 5.29
CA LEU A 240 -25.63 -5.46 3.97
C LEU A 240 -24.28 -6.19 3.82
N PRO A 241 -24.26 -7.54 3.90
CA PRO A 241 -23.02 -8.31 3.79
C PRO A 241 -22.59 -8.45 2.31
N LEU A 242 -22.34 -7.32 1.69
CA LEU A 242 -21.89 -7.19 0.31
C LEU A 242 -20.70 -6.26 0.33
N ASP A 243 -19.60 -6.70 -0.29
CA ASP A 243 -18.42 -5.86 -0.45
C ASP A 243 -18.72 -4.75 -1.46
N PRO A 244 -18.63 -3.46 -1.06
CA PRO A 244 -18.92 -2.35 -1.95
C PRO A 244 -17.83 -2.22 -3.01
N THR A 245 -18.27 -1.97 -4.24
CA THR A 245 -17.44 -1.67 -5.40
C THR A 245 -18.00 -0.44 -6.11
N ASP A 246 -17.23 0.19 -7.00
CA ASP A 246 -17.74 1.28 -7.85
C ASP A 246 -19.04 0.91 -8.58
N ALA A 247 -19.12 -0.35 -9.04
CA ALA A 247 -20.30 -0.84 -9.73
C ALA A 247 -21.51 -0.96 -8.80
N THR A 248 -21.36 -1.42 -7.55
CA THR A 248 -22.46 -1.57 -6.58
C THR A 248 -22.91 -0.21 -6.04
N VAL A 249 -21.99 0.75 -5.89
CA VAL A 249 -22.30 2.14 -5.58
C VAL A 249 -23.06 2.78 -6.74
N ALA A 250 -22.54 2.69 -7.97
CA ALA A 250 -23.18 3.27 -9.16
C ALA A 250 -24.56 2.66 -9.45
N SER A 251 -24.77 1.37 -9.20
CA SER A 251 -26.07 0.71 -9.35
C SER A 251 -27.06 1.01 -8.21
N GLY A 252 -26.56 1.48 -7.05
CA GLY A 252 -27.34 1.69 -5.82
C GLY A 252 -27.60 0.39 -5.03
N GLU A 253 -26.80 -0.61 -5.28
CA GLU A 253 -26.84 -1.88 -4.56
C GLU A 253 -26.23 -1.74 -3.16
N THR A 254 -25.25 -0.84 -2.99
CA THR A 254 -24.66 -0.44 -1.71
C THR A 254 -24.89 1.05 -1.44
N PRO A 255 -26.09 1.44 -0.99
CA PRO A 255 -26.46 2.85 -0.85
C PRO A 255 -25.82 3.56 0.35
N VAL A 256 -25.20 2.84 1.28
CA VAL A 256 -24.46 3.38 2.43
C VAL A 256 -23.19 2.56 2.63
N VAL A 257 -22.03 3.22 2.65
CA VAL A 257 -20.73 2.55 2.74
C VAL A 257 -19.86 3.22 3.78
N PHE A 258 -19.39 2.44 4.76
CA PHE A 258 -18.27 2.83 5.59
C PHE A 258 -16.97 2.63 4.81
N ASP A 259 -16.27 3.71 4.52
CA ASP A 259 -15.00 3.71 3.83
C ASP A 259 -14.21 5.00 4.14
N TRP A 260 -12.97 5.03 3.68
CA TRP A 260 -12.14 6.21 3.79
C TRP A 260 -12.75 7.42 3.08
N SER A 261 -12.54 8.61 3.65
CA SER A 261 -13.08 9.86 3.12
C SER A 261 -12.69 10.11 1.67
N TYR A 262 -11.47 9.79 1.28
CA TYR A 262 -11.00 9.94 -0.10
C TYR A 262 -11.71 9.00 -1.08
N ASN A 263 -12.02 7.76 -0.69
CA ASN A 263 -12.78 6.82 -1.52
C ASN A 263 -14.23 7.28 -1.70
N ASN A 264 -14.87 7.69 -0.61
CA ASN A 264 -16.23 8.23 -0.69
C ASN A 264 -16.29 9.55 -1.49
N LEU A 265 -15.24 10.38 -1.47
CA LEU A 265 -15.12 11.55 -2.34
C LEU A 265 -14.90 11.16 -3.81
N ALA A 266 -14.09 10.15 -4.09
CA ALA A 266 -13.91 9.60 -5.43
C ALA A 266 -15.23 9.03 -5.98
N ALA A 267 -15.97 8.27 -5.14
CA ALA A 267 -17.29 7.75 -5.49
C ALA A 267 -18.31 8.88 -5.78
N ALA A 268 -18.29 9.97 -5.00
CA ALA A 268 -19.13 11.15 -5.26
C ALA A 268 -18.82 11.75 -6.63
N LYS A 269 -17.55 11.93 -6.94
CA LYS A 269 -17.09 12.45 -8.24
C LYS A 269 -17.47 11.53 -9.40
N ALA A 270 -17.28 10.21 -9.24
CA ALA A 270 -17.61 9.23 -10.28
C ALA A 270 -19.10 9.13 -10.57
N ASN A 271 -19.95 9.41 -9.58
CA ASN A 271 -21.40 9.33 -9.70
C ASN A 271 -22.10 10.69 -9.95
N GLU A 272 -21.32 11.77 -10.19
CA GLU A 272 -21.88 13.10 -10.47
C GLU A 272 -22.89 13.06 -11.61
N GLY A 273 -24.08 13.59 -11.35
CA GLY A 273 -25.20 13.61 -12.30
C GLY A 273 -25.94 12.29 -12.51
N THR A 274 -25.55 11.22 -11.83
CA THR A 274 -26.23 9.91 -11.86
C THR A 274 -26.81 9.51 -10.51
N ARG A 275 -26.14 9.86 -9.40
CA ARG A 275 -26.56 9.66 -8.02
C ARG A 275 -26.14 10.85 -7.16
N GLU A 276 -26.91 11.11 -6.12
CA GLU A 276 -26.56 12.13 -5.11
C GLU A 276 -25.67 11.49 -4.02
N TRP A 277 -24.46 11.00 -4.42
CA TRP A 277 -23.53 10.41 -3.45
C TRP A 277 -22.88 11.49 -2.60
N THR A 278 -23.00 11.36 -1.30
CA THR A 278 -22.51 12.34 -0.31
C THR A 278 -21.61 11.63 0.70
N THR A 279 -20.57 12.34 1.15
CA THR A 279 -19.63 11.84 2.17
C THR A 279 -19.85 12.61 3.46
N THR A 280 -19.90 11.89 4.58
CA THR A 280 -19.92 12.49 5.91
C THR A 280 -18.93 11.81 6.85
N VAL A 281 -18.17 12.61 7.61
CA VAL A 281 -17.43 12.15 8.79
C VAL A 281 -18.33 12.45 9.99
N LEU A 282 -18.70 11.41 10.73
CA LEU A 282 -19.60 11.59 11.87
C LEU A 282 -18.94 12.48 12.94
N PRO A 283 -19.72 13.35 13.59
CA PRO A 283 -19.19 14.21 14.67
C PRO A 283 -18.70 13.37 15.86
N GLY A 284 -17.70 13.88 16.55
CA GLY A 284 -17.04 13.20 17.69
C GLY A 284 -15.67 12.67 17.31
N THR A 285 -15.26 11.57 17.94
CA THR A 285 -13.95 10.96 17.69
C THR A 285 -13.88 10.44 16.26
N ALA A 286 -12.89 10.91 15.50
CA ALA A 286 -12.57 10.40 14.16
C ALA A 286 -11.50 9.31 14.23
N VAL A 287 -11.53 8.39 13.29
CA VAL A 287 -10.51 7.36 13.11
C VAL A 287 -9.79 7.60 11.80
N GLY A 288 -8.46 7.60 11.84
CA GLY A 288 -7.58 7.52 10.69
C GLY A 288 -6.65 6.32 10.82
N SER A 289 -6.28 5.74 9.71
CA SER A 289 -5.26 4.70 9.68
C SER A 289 -4.43 4.87 8.42
N TYR A 290 -3.13 4.88 8.59
CA TYR A 290 -2.22 4.85 7.46
C TYR A 290 -2.16 3.46 6.85
N TYR A 291 -1.99 3.43 5.53
CA TYR A 291 -1.52 2.23 4.85
C TYR A 291 0.00 2.12 5.01
N ASN A 292 0.51 0.92 4.75
CA ASN A 292 1.90 0.58 4.97
C ASN A 292 2.50 0.11 3.65
N GLN A 293 3.34 0.94 3.08
CA GLN A 293 4.17 0.55 1.97
C GLN A 293 5.27 -0.39 2.43
N ALA A 294 5.45 -1.50 1.73
CA ALA A 294 6.53 -2.45 1.96
C ALA A 294 7.07 -2.99 0.63
N ILE A 295 8.34 -3.37 0.62
CA ILE A 295 8.97 -4.06 -0.51
C ILE A 295 8.94 -5.55 -0.25
N ASN A 296 8.49 -6.34 -1.21
CA ASN A 296 8.60 -7.79 -1.13
C ASN A 296 10.08 -8.22 -1.08
N ALA A 297 10.46 -9.01 -0.07
CA ALA A 297 11.83 -9.51 0.06
C ALA A 297 12.29 -10.35 -1.15
N ASP A 298 11.33 -11.02 -1.81
CA ASP A 298 11.54 -11.82 -3.02
C ASP A 298 11.08 -11.08 -4.29
N ALA A 299 11.10 -9.73 -4.28
CA ALA A 299 10.69 -8.90 -5.42
C ALA A 299 11.44 -9.30 -6.70
N PRO A 300 10.76 -9.62 -7.80
CA PRO A 300 11.42 -9.90 -9.08
C PRO A 300 12.13 -8.66 -9.67
N HIS A 301 11.66 -7.45 -9.35
CA HIS A 301 12.24 -6.19 -9.82
C HIS A 301 12.70 -5.31 -8.63
N PRO A 302 13.77 -5.72 -7.91
CA PRO A 302 14.14 -5.10 -6.64
C PRO A 302 14.59 -3.65 -6.74
N ALA A 303 15.14 -3.21 -7.86
CA ALA A 303 15.50 -1.80 -8.07
C ALA A 303 14.26 -0.96 -8.38
N ALA A 304 13.34 -1.46 -9.21
CA ALA A 304 12.08 -0.78 -9.50
C ALA A 304 11.20 -0.65 -8.24
N ALA A 305 11.16 -1.69 -7.39
CA ALA A 305 10.48 -1.65 -6.10
C ALA A 305 10.99 -0.52 -5.18
N ARG A 306 12.32 -0.34 -5.11
CA ARG A 306 12.94 0.73 -4.31
C ARG A 306 12.72 2.10 -4.91
N LEU A 307 12.79 2.21 -6.24
CA LEU A 307 12.50 3.45 -6.94
C LEU A 307 11.02 3.86 -6.77
N TRP A 308 10.10 2.90 -6.75
CA TRP A 308 8.69 3.15 -6.44
C TRP A 308 8.52 3.75 -5.04
N GLN A 309 9.25 3.25 -4.05
CA GLN A 309 9.23 3.86 -2.71
C GLN A 309 9.76 5.31 -2.75
N GLU A 310 10.91 5.57 -3.39
CA GLU A 310 11.44 6.94 -3.53
C GLU A 310 10.42 7.87 -4.20
N TYR A 311 9.74 7.39 -5.24
CA TYR A 311 8.71 8.16 -5.95
C TYR A 311 7.51 8.45 -5.07
N LEU A 312 6.93 7.45 -4.38
CA LEU A 312 5.76 7.63 -3.51
C LEU A 312 6.00 8.65 -2.38
N TYR A 313 7.23 8.72 -1.88
CA TYR A 313 7.62 9.68 -0.83
C TYR A 313 8.22 10.97 -1.39
N SER A 314 8.16 11.23 -2.69
CA SER A 314 8.47 12.53 -3.28
C SER A 314 7.39 13.56 -2.97
N ASP A 315 7.72 14.86 -3.02
CA ASP A 315 6.72 15.93 -2.85
C ASP A 315 5.62 15.88 -3.92
N ALA A 316 5.97 15.45 -5.14
CA ALA A 316 5.02 15.31 -6.24
C ALA A 316 3.96 14.24 -5.95
N ALA A 317 4.37 13.03 -5.59
CA ALA A 317 3.46 11.92 -5.28
C ALA A 317 2.64 12.18 -4.01
N GLN A 318 3.26 12.74 -2.97
CA GLN A 318 2.55 13.10 -1.74
C GLN A 318 1.47 14.17 -1.98
N ASN A 319 1.67 15.10 -2.91
CA ASN A 319 0.63 16.04 -3.34
C ASN A 319 -0.48 15.36 -4.16
N LEU A 320 -0.22 14.26 -4.87
CA LEU A 320 -1.27 13.48 -5.54
C LEU A 320 -2.21 12.81 -4.54
N TYR A 321 -1.67 12.26 -3.43
CA TYR A 321 -2.52 11.77 -2.33
C TYR A 321 -3.38 12.88 -1.74
N LEU A 322 -2.79 14.06 -1.51
CA LEU A 322 -3.52 15.21 -0.98
C LEU A 322 -4.65 15.66 -1.94
N ALA A 323 -4.39 15.68 -3.25
CA ALA A 323 -5.38 16.02 -4.28
C ALA A 323 -6.54 15.00 -4.34
N ALA A 324 -6.32 13.76 -3.92
CA ALA A 324 -7.38 12.76 -3.76
C ALA A 324 -8.22 12.94 -2.49
N GLY A 325 -7.81 13.82 -1.57
CA GLY A 325 -8.48 14.00 -0.28
C GLY A 325 -7.89 13.15 0.86
N ALA A 326 -6.72 12.53 0.62
CA ALA A 326 -5.97 11.82 1.66
C ALA A 326 -4.91 12.73 2.28
N TYR A 327 -4.55 12.46 3.52
CA TYR A 327 -3.49 13.20 4.22
C TYR A 327 -2.16 12.46 4.06
N PRO A 328 -1.20 12.99 3.28
CA PRO A 328 0.08 12.32 3.08
C PRO A 328 0.91 12.32 4.37
N VAL A 329 1.71 11.30 4.59
CA VAL A 329 2.51 11.14 5.81
C VAL A 329 3.54 12.25 6.00
N ARG A 330 4.04 12.84 4.89
CA ARG A 330 4.99 13.95 4.91
C ARG A 330 4.35 15.33 4.95
N LEU A 331 3.02 15.43 5.17
CA LEU A 331 2.29 16.70 5.09
C LEU A 331 2.92 17.83 5.92
N ALA A 332 3.30 17.55 7.16
CA ALA A 332 3.90 18.56 8.03
C ALA A 332 5.23 19.10 7.49
N ALA A 333 6.12 18.21 7.04
CA ALA A 333 7.39 18.58 6.43
C ALA A 333 7.20 19.38 5.14
N MET A 334 6.23 18.99 4.30
CA MET A 334 5.90 19.69 3.06
C MET A 334 5.31 21.09 3.31
N VAL A 335 4.50 21.25 4.35
CA VAL A 335 3.98 22.56 4.78
C VAL A 335 5.13 23.45 5.23
N ASP A 336 6.04 22.94 6.05
CA ASP A 336 7.20 23.68 6.56
C ASP A 336 8.18 24.06 5.43
N ALA A 337 8.38 23.17 4.45
CA ALA A 337 9.20 23.42 3.26
C ALA A 337 8.50 24.32 2.22
N GLY A 338 7.17 24.45 2.29
CA GLY A 338 6.39 25.23 1.33
C GLY A 338 6.17 24.53 -0.02
N THR A 339 6.29 23.20 -0.05
CA THR A 339 6.11 22.34 -1.24
C THR A 339 4.73 21.70 -1.35
N VAL A 340 3.89 21.88 -0.31
CA VAL A 340 2.51 21.38 -0.31
C VAL A 340 1.64 22.11 -1.33
N ASP A 341 0.78 21.39 -2.02
CA ASP A 341 -0.29 21.96 -2.83
C ASP A 341 -1.35 22.61 -1.90
N LYS A 342 -1.38 23.95 -1.92
CA LYS A 342 -2.24 24.71 -1.02
C LYS A 342 -3.71 24.63 -1.39
N GLU A 343 -4.04 24.47 -2.67
CA GLU A 343 -5.43 24.35 -3.12
C GLU A 343 -5.99 22.99 -2.66
N ALA A 344 -5.22 21.93 -2.82
CA ALA A 344 -5.58 20.60 -2.32
C ALA A 344 -5.69 20.59 -0.78
N LEU A 345 -4.74 21.21 -0.07
CA LEU A 345 -4.78 21.31 1.39
C LEU A 345 -6.00 22.09 1.90
N ASP A 346 -6.34 23.21 1.23
CA ASP A 346 -7.52 24.02 1.58
C ASP A 346 -8.82 23.22 1.31
N ALA A 347 -8.84 22.36 0.30
CA ALA A 347 -9.99 21.51 -0.05
C ALA A 347 -10.20 20.37 0.96
N VAL A 348 -9.13 19.70 1.39
CA VAL A 348 -9.20 18.63 2.38
C VAL A 348 -9.44 19.17 3.79
N GLY A 349 -8.89 20.35 4.09
CA GLY A 349 -8.95 20.97 5.40
C GLY A 349 -7.92 20.40 6.39
N ALA A 350 -7.96 20.88 7.62
CA ALA A 350 -7.11 20.34 8.69
C ALA A 350 -7.66 19.00 9.19
N ALA A 351 -6.74 18.10 9.55
CA ALA A 351 -7.15 16.87 10.23
C ALA A 351 -7.88 17.21 11.54
N PRO A 352 -8.94 16.47 11.93
CA PRO A 352 -9.65 16.69 13.19
C PRO A 352 -8.71 16.64 14.40
N GLU A 353 -8.93 17.52 15.40
CA GLU A 353 -8.14 17.53 16.65
C GLU A 353 -8.29 16.22 17.42
N ASP A 354 -9.45 15.57 17.33
CA ASP A 354 -9.79 14.31 18.01
C ASP A 354 -9.54 13.08 17.13
N LEU A 355 -8.63 13.17 16.15
CA LEU A 355 -8.24 12.05 15.30
C LEU A 355 -7.50 10.99 16.12
N VAL A 356 -8.04 9.79 16.17
CA VAL A 356 -7.41 8.62 16.78
C VAL A 356 -6.77 7.76 15.69
N GLN A 357 -5.49 7.48 15.89
CA GLN A 357 -4.75 6.47 15.16
C GLN A 357 -4.42 5.34 16.15
N PHE A 358 -4.70 4.12 15.77
CA PHE A 358 -4.40 2.95 16.60
C PHE A 358 -2.90 2.68 16.55
N THR A 359 -2.29 2.48 17.70
CA THR A 359 -0.91 2.00 17.78
C THR A 359 -0.79 0.57 17.25
N SER A 360 0.41 0.12 16.95
CA SER A 360 0.65 -1.28 16.51
C SER A 360 0.08 -2.28 17.50
N GLU A 361 0.28 -2.09 18.83
CA GLU A 361 -0.26 -2.97 19.88
C GLU A 361 -1.80 -2.99 19.88
N GLN A 362 -2.43 -1.82 19.72
CA GLN A 362 -3.90 -1.70 19.64
C GLN A 362 -4.44 -2.35 18.36
N THR A 363 -3.76 -2.18 17.25
CA THR A 363 -4.11 -2.80 15.97
C THR A 363 -4.03 -4.33 16.05
N GLU A 364 -2.97 -4.89 16.63
CA GLU A 364 -2.82 -6.34 16.86
C GLU A 364 -3.93 -6.88 17.78
N ALA A 365 -4.23 -6.17 18.88
CA ALA A 365 -5.28 -6.56 19.81
C ALA A 365 -6.67 -6.52 19.15
N ALA A 366 -6.97 -5.46 18.37
CA ALA A 366 -8.22 -5.33 17.62
C ALA A 366 -8.36 -6.45 16.57
N SER A 367 -7.30 -6.74 15.81
CA SER A 367 -7.28 -7.81 14.81
C SER A 367 -7.54 -9.18 15.44
N ALA A 368 -6.92 -9.49 16.59
CA ALA A 368 -7.14 -10.74 17.30
C ALA A 368 -8.61 -10.88 17.76
N LEU A 369 -9.20 -9.80 18.28
CA LEU A 369 -10.59 -9.78 18.72
C LEU A 369 -11.57 -9.92 17.54
N LEU A 370 -11.30 -9.23 16.42
CA LEU A 370 -12.07 -9.36 15.18
C LEU A 370 -12.06 -10.80 14.66
N ALA A 371 -10.89 -11.42 14.57
CA ALA A 371 -10.74 -12.80 14.14
C ALA A 371 -11.53 -13.79 15.03
N GLU A 372 -11.65 -13.51 16.33
CA GLU A 372 -12.39 -14.35 17.27
C GLU A 372 -13.91 -14.13 17.18
N LYS A 373 -14.39 -12.90 16.98
CA LYS A 373 -15.79 -12.51 17.24
C LYS A 373 -16.59 -12.14 16.00
N TRP A 374 -15.97 -11.56 14.97
CA TRP A 374 -16.69 -10.99 13.84
C TRP A 374 -17.62 -11.97 13.15
N GLY A 375 -17.12 -13.17 12.81
CA GLY A 375 -17.92 -14.18 12.11
C GLY A 375 -19.15 -14.67 12.89
N ALA A 376 -19.18 -14.51 14.22
CA ALA A 376 -20.33 -14.84 15.04
C ALA A 376 -21.33 -13.67 15.12
N ALA A 377 -20.85 -12.44 15.08
CA ALA A 377 -21.66 -11.22 15.17
C ALA A 377 -22.52 -10.97 13.89
N ILE A 378 -22.00 -11.41 12.72
CA ILE A 378 -22.61 -11.12 11.40
C ILE A 378 -23.32 -12.36 10.80
N GLN A 379 -23.67 -13.37 11.59
CA GLN A 379 -24.38 -14.57 11.11
C GLN A 379 -25.88 -14.38 10.88
#